data_60a3a763d7c5d6bac1fa9ae400e978b6
#
_entry.id   60a3a763d7c5d6bac1fa9ae400e978b6
#
_cell.length_a   1.000
_cell.length_b   1.000
_cell.length_c   1.000
_cell.angle_alpha   90.00
_cell.angle_beta   90.00
_cell.angle_gamma   90.00
#
_symmetry.space_group_name_H-M   'P 1'
#
loop_
_entity.id
_entity.type
_entity.pdbx_description
1 polymer ?
#
loop_
_entity_poly.entity_id
_entity_poly.type
_entity_poly.pdbx_seq_one_letter_code
_entity_poly.pdbx_strand_id
1 'polypeptide(L)'
;MSKILEEPPVDPARGYFSQLCVMLTGIASGVVEPPAGEALQSATFHMGRRDGYHVVVAHLASSRTLREAADKCLAFGRGVGERAEGHPYGPDWCHGFAQATTDAAHDIAMYAATSTLPPVDRTRLHVARAAARNLSPLASGHPAKPLQDEPPRSPHVW
;
A
#
# COMPACT_ATOMS: atom_id res chain seq x y z
N MET A 1 -27.54 5.13 30.99
CA MET A 1 -26.13 5.26 30.86
C MET A 1 -25.69 4.90 29.46
N SER A 2 -25.09 5.81 28.78
CA SER A 2 -24.71 5.46 27.42
C SER A 2 -23.36 4.77 27.45
N LYS A 3 -23.28 3.72 26.67
CA LYS A 3 -22.08 2.98 26.57
C LYS A 3 -21.22 3.60 25.50
N ILE A 4 -20.02 3.97 25.86
CA ILE A 4 -19.10 4.52 24.88
C ILE A 4 -18.58 3.36 24.08
N LEU A 5 -18.79 3.43 22.77
CA LEU A 5 -18.27 2.40 21.89
C LEU A 5 -16.81 2.71 21.65
N GLU A 6 -15.96 1.85 22.14
CA GLU A 6 -14.55 2.01 21.90
C GLU A 6 -14.23 1.57 20.50
N GLU A 7 -13.34 2.30 19.86
CA GLU A 7 -12.87 1.87 18.56
C GLU A 7 -12.08 0.59 18.70
N PRO A 8 -12.13 -0.30 17.73
CA PRO A 8 -11.29 -1.49 17.77
C PRO A 8 -9.83 -1.11 17.66
N PRO A 9 -8.92 -2.03 18.00
CA PRO A 9 -7.48 -1.74 17.96
C PRO A 9 -7.01 -1.45 16.54
N VAL A 10 -5.95 -0.66 16.45
CA VAL A 10 -5.41 -0.21 15.17
C VAL A 10 -4.62 -1.31 14.47
N ASP A 11 -3.95 -2.17 15.22
CA ASP A 11 -3.03 -3.15 14.62
C ASP A 11 -3.66 -4.06 13.57
N PRO A 12 -4.88 -4.60 13.75
CA PRO A 12 -5.46 -5.41 12.69
C PRO A 12 -5.65 -4.65 11.39
N ALA A 13 -6.01 -3.37 11.46
CA ALA A 13 -6.15 -2.56 10.26
C ALA A 13 -4.79 -2.34 9.59
N ARG A 14 -3.77 -2.05 10.38
CA ARG A 14 -2.42 -1.88 9.83
C ARG A 14 -1.97 -3.16 9.15
N GLY A 15 -2.21 -4.30 9.78
CA GLY A 15 -1.86 -5.59 9.20
C GLY A 15 -2.60 -5.85 7.90
N TYR A 16 -3.88 -5.52 7.86
CA TYR A 16 -4.68 -5.70 6.66
C TYR A 16 -4.11 -4.90 5.49
N PHE A 17 -3.84 -3.60 5.71
CA PHE A 17 -3.34 -2.78 4.61
C PHE A 17 -1.90 -3.12 4.23
N SER A 18 -1.10 -3.60 5.19
CA SER A 18 0.24 -4.09 4.87
C SER A 18 0.17 -5.31 3.95
N GLN A 19 -0.80 -6.20 4.17
CA GLN A 19 -0.99 -7.35 3.28
C GLN A 19 -1.41 -6.91 1.89
N LEU A 20 -2.23 -5.87 1.79
CA LEU A 20 -2.61 -5.33 0.49
C LEU A 20 -1.39 -4.77 -0.25
N CYS A 21 -0.46 -4.14 0.47
CA CYS A 21 0.77 -3.65 -0.15
C CYS A 21 1.58 -4.79 -0.76
N VAL A 22 1.71 -5.89 -0.03
CA VAL A 22 2.45 -7.05 -0.53
C VAL A 22 1.77 -7.62 -1.77
N MET A 23 0.45 -7.76 -1.70
CA MET A 23 -0.31 -8.32 -2.81
C MET A 23 -0.19 -7.45 -4.06
N LEU A 24 -0.31 -6.13 -3.90
CA LEU A 24 -0.23 -5.22 -5.03
C LEU A 24 1.16 -5.14 -5.62
N THR A 25 2.19 -5.32 -4.80
CA THR A 25 3.54 -5.43 -5.32
C THR A 25 3.64 -6.62 -6.27
N GLY A 26 3.06 -7.76 -5.89
CA GLY A 26 3.03 -8.93 -6.73
C GLY A 26 2.22 -8.73 -8.01
N ILE A 27 1.10 -8.03 -7.92
CA ILE A 27 0.28 -7.74 -9.08
C ILE A 27 1.02 -6.80 -10.03
N ALA A 28 1.60 -5.74 -9.51
CA ALA A 28 2.32 -4.76 -10.33
C ALA A 28 3.51 -5.38 -11.05
N SER A 29 4.16 -6.37 -10.45
CA SER A 29 5.31 -7.02 -11.05
C SER A 29 4.93 -8.18 -11.97
N GLY A 30 3.65 -8.49 -12.07
CA GLY A 30 3.17 -9.55 -12.96
C GLY A 30 3.27 -10.95 -12.37
N VAL A 31 3.63 -11.08 -11.10
CA VAL A 31 3.75 -12.38 -10.45
C VAL A 31 2.41 -12.89 -9.96
N VAL A 32 1.52 -11.97 -9.61
CA VAL A 32 0.18 -12.29 -9.12
C VAL A 32 -0.83 -11.76 -10.13
N GLU A 33 -1.81 -12.59 -10.46
CA GLU A 33 -2.85 -12.18 -11.38
C GLU A 33 -3.81 -11.22 -10.69
N PRO A 34 -4.14 -10.09 -11.31
CA PRO A 34 -5.09 -9.16 -10.68
C PRO A 34 -6.50 -9.73 -10.68
N PRO A 35 -7.36 -9.24 -9.78
CA PRO A 35 -8.78 -9.60 -9.83
C PRO A 35 -9.39 -9.20 -11.15
N ALA A 36 -10.46 -9.90 -11.56
CA ALA A 36 -11.07 -9.70 -12.86
C ALA A 36 -11.44 -8.25 -13.12
N GLY A 37 -11.96 -7.55 -12.12
CA GLY A 37 -12.36 -6.16 -12.31
C GLY A 37 -11.18 -5.19 -12.49
N GLU A 38 -9.94 -5.64 -12.25
CA GLU A 38 -8.77 -4.80 -12.34
C GLU A 38 -7.80 -5.28 -13.39
N ALA A 39 -8.19 -6.26 -14.19
CA ALA A 39 -7.28 -6.89 -15.14
C ALA A 39 -6.76 -5.94 -16.22
N LEU A 40 -7.54 -4.90 -16.55
CA LEU A 40 -7.17 -3.96 -17.57
C LEU A 40 -6.36 -2.76 -17.08
N GLN A 41 -6.15 -2.68 -15.76
CA GLN A 41 -5.39 -1.57 -15.23
C GLN A 41 -3.89 -1.79 -15.44
N SER A 42 -3.17 -0.69 -15.61
CA SER A 42 -1.72 -0.77 -15.87
C SER A 42 -0.95 -1.14 -14.61
N ALA A 43 0.28 -1.61 -14.80
CA ALA A 43 1.17 -1.87 -13.67
C ALA A 43 1.40 -0.60 -12.86
N THR A 44 1.50 0.55 -13.52
CA THR A 44 1.68 1.83 -12.84
C THR A 44 0.50 2.17 -11.94
N PHE A 45 -0.71 1.85 -12.38
CA PHE A 45 -1.89 2.02 -11.55
C PHE A 45 -1.80 1.16 -10.28
N HIS A 46 -1.41 -0.09 -10.44
CA HIS A 46 -1.27 -0.97 -9.28
C HIS A 46 -0.15 -0.52 -8.34
N MET A 47 0.92 0.04 -8.88
CA MET A 47 1.96 0.61 -8.06
C MET A 47 1.46 1.82 -7.29
N GLY A 48 0.63 2.64 -7.91
CA GLY A 48 -0.01 3.76 -7.23
C GLY A 48 -0.87 3.28 -6.08
N ARG A 49 -1.65 2.22 -6.30
CA ARG A 49 -2.46 1.64 -5.23
C ARG A 49 -1.60 1.13 -4.08
N ARG A 50 -0.51 0.44 -4.41
CA ARG A 50 0.41 -0.04 -3.39
C ARG A 50 0.96 1.10 -2.56
N ASP A 51 1.41 2.16 -3.23
CA ASP A 51 1.98 3.31 -2.54
C ASP A 51 0.92 4.03 -1.70
N GLY A 52 -0.31 4.07 -2.18
CA GLY A 52 -1.42 4.61 -1.42
C GLY A 52 -1.64 3.85 -0.12
N TYR A 53 -1.62 2.53 -0.19
CA TYR A 53 -1.80 1.72 1.03
C TYR A 53 -0.62 1.84 1.98
N HIS A 54 0.59 2.08 1.48
CA HIS A 54 1.72 2.37 2.36
C HIS A 54 1.48 3.64 3.16
N VAL A 55 0.93 4.66 2.51
CA VAL A 55 0.59 5.91 3.19
C VAL A 55 -0.51 5.64 4.23
N VAL A 56 -1.48 4.79 3.89
CA VAL A 56 -2.53 4.42 4.83
C VAL A 56 -1.95 3.80 6.09
N VAL A 57 -1.01 2.86 5.94
CA VAL A 57 -0.37 2.24 7.08
C VAL A 57 0.33 3.28 7.95
N ALA A 58 1.00 4.25 7.31
CA ALA A 58 1.67 5.32 8.03
C ALA A 58 0.68 6.19 8.79
N HIS A 59 -0.45 6.53 8.17
CA HIS A 59 -1.47 7.33 8.84
C HIS A 59 -2.09 6.58 10.01
N LEU A 60 -2.31 5.28 9.87
CA LEU A 60 -2.82 4.48 10.98
C LEU A 60 -1.84 4.48 12.15
N ALA A 61 -0.55 4.46 11.86
CA ALA A 61 0.47 4.45 12.89
C ALA A 61 0.59 5.80 13.59
N SER A 62 0.27 6.91 12.91
CA SER A 62 0.50 8.24 13.43
C SER A 62 -0.75 8.98 13.87
N SER A 63 -1.92 8.36 13.74
CA SER A 63 -3.18 9.00 14.12
C SER A 63 -3.63 8.54 15.49
N ARG A 64 -4.40 9.41 16.17
CA ARG A 64 -4.91 9.08 17.50
C ARG A 64 -6.11 8.17 17.43
N THR A 65 -6.92 8.31 16.39
CA THR A 65 -8.14 7.53 16.24
C THR A 65 -8.21 7.00 14.82
N LEU A 66 -9.03 5.97 14.64
CA LEU A 66 -9.28 5.44 13.30
C LEU A 66 -9.93 6.48 12.40
N ARG A 67 -10.84 7.28 12.98
CA ARG A 67 -11.49 8.32 12.19
C ARG A 67 -10.50 9.36 11.71
N GLU A 68 -9.56 9.75 12.57
CA GLU A 68 -8.52 10.69 12.16
C GLU A 68 -7.69 10.10 11.01
N ALA A 69 -7.36 8.81 11.10
CA ALA A 69 -6.60 8.16 10.03
C ALA A 69 -7.38 8.14 8.73
N ALA A 70 -8.69 7.85 8.78
CA ALA A 70 -9.53 7.85 7.59
C ALA A 70 -9.57 9.23 6.96
N ASP A 71 -9.73 10.26 7.77
CA ASP A 71 -9.78 11.64 7.26
C ASP A 71 -8.47 12.03 6.60
N LYS A 72 -7.35 11.65 7.18
CA LYS A 72 -6.03 11.93 6.59
C LYS A 72 -5.87 11.22 5.25
N CYS A 73 -6.32 9.97 5.16
CA CYS A 73 -6.25 9.22 3.92
C CYS A 73 -7.06 9.91 2.82
N LEU A 74 -8.28 10.35 3.14
CA LEU A 74 -9.10 11.03 2.15
C LEU A 74 -8.46 12.33 1.67
N ALA A 75 -7.94 13.12 2.61
CA ALA A 75 -7.35 14.41 2.25
C ALA A 75 -6.10 14.22 1.40
N PHE A 76 -5.27 13.26 1.76
CA PHE A 76 -4.03 13.02 1.04
C PHE A 76 -4.31 12.52 -0.36
N GLY A 77 -5.23 11.56 -0.48
CA GLY A 77 -5.59 11.02 -1.78
C GLY A 77 -6.23 12.04 -2.69
N ARG A 78 -7.07 12.89 -2.12
CA ARG A 78 -7.69 13.96 -2.92
C ARG A 78 -6.62 14.89 -3.47
N GLY A 79 -5.63 15.25 -2.64
CA GLY A 79 -4.56 16.11 -3.10
C GLY A 79 -3.75 15.50 -4.24
N VAL A 80 -3.46 14.22 -4.15
CA VAL A 80 -2.73 13.53 -5.21
C VAL A 80 -3.58 13.46 -6.47
N GLY A 81 -4.86 13.12 -6.34
CA GLY A 81 -5.77 13.04 -7.48
C GLY A 81 -5.91 14.36 -8.21
N GLU A 82 -5.94 15.45 -7.49
CA GLU A 82 -6.07 16.78 -8.08
C GLU A 82 -4.81 17.19 -8.83
N ARG A 83 -3.69 16.59 -8.52
CA ARG A 83 -2.43 16.90 -9.19
C ARG A 83 -2.03 15.83 -10.22
N ALA A 84 -2.98 15.01 -10.64
CA ALA A 84 -2.66 13.90 -11.53
C ALA A 84 -2.06 14.37 -12.85
N GLU A 85 -2.59 15.47 -13.38
CA GLU A 85 -2.06 16.02 -14.59
C GLU A 85 -0.72 16.67 -14.28
N GLY A 86 0.31 16.28 -14.99
CA GLY A 86 1.64 16.82 -14.77
C GLY A 86 2.40 16.23 -13.60
N HIS A 87 1.82 15.24 -12.92
CA HIS A 87 2.51 14.61 -11.80
C HIS A 87 3.68 13.76 -12.32
N PRO A 88 4.83 13.76 -11.61
CA PRO A 88 6.02 13.02 -12.07
C PRO A 88 5.77 11.53 -12.32
N TYR A 89 4.90 10.91 -11.53
CA TYR A 89 4.63 9.48 -11.70
C TYR A 89 3.49 9.19 -12.68
N GLY A 90 2.84 10.23 -13.20
CA GLY A 90 1.82 10.09 -14.24
C GLY A 90 0.43 9.88 -13.69
N PRO A 91 -0.59 10.04 -14.57
CA PRO A 91 -1.98 9.99 -14.13
C PRO A 91 -2.41 8.60 -13.62
N ASP A 92 -1.88 7.53 -14.21
CA ASP A 92 -2.29 6.18 -13.77
C ASP A 92 -1.88 5.94 -12.32
N TRP A 93 -0.65 6.32 -11.97
CA TRP A 93 -0.19 6.18 -10.60
C TRP A 93 -1.06 7.00 -9.65
N CYS A 94 -1.35 8.25 -10.03
CA CYS A 94 -2.17 9.14 -9.20
C CYS A 94 -3.58 8.58 -9.01
N HIS A 95 -4.17 8.04 -10.05
CA HIS A 95 -5.50 7.45 -9.95
C HIS A 95 -5.51 6.23 -9.05
N GLY A 96 -4.49 5.38 -9.18
CA GLY A 96 -4.36 4.21 -8.30
C GLY A 96 -4.18 4.62 -6.85
N PHE A 97 -3.33 5.61 -6.61
CA PHE A 97 -3.08 6.12 -5.28
C PHE A 97 -4.35 6.69 -4.65
N ALA A 98 -5.06 7.54 -5.40
CA ALA A 98 -6.28 8.16 -4.91
C ALA A 98 -7.37 7.12 -4.64
N GLN A 99 -7.46 6.11 -5.49
CA GLN A 99 -8.44 5.05 -5.28
C GLN A 99 -8.12 4.26 -4.01
N ALA A 100 -6.86 3.91 -3.81
CA ALA A 100 -6.47 3.14 -2.63
C ALA A 100 -6.77 3.91 -1.34
N THR A 101 -6.42 5.19 -1.29
CA THR A 101 -6.64 5.97 -0.08
C THR A 101 -8.12 6.20 0.18
N THR A 102 -8.93 6.36 -0.87
CA THR A 102 -10.37 6.50 -0.73
C THR A 102 -11.01 5.21 -0.22
N ASP A 103 -10.64 4.09 -0.82
CA ASP A 103 -11.15 2.79 -0.40
C ASP A 103 -10.73 2.50 1.04
N ALA A 104 -9.49 2.82 1.38
CA ALA A 104 -8.98 2.61 2.72
C ALA A 104 -9.73 3.45 3.75
N ALA A 105 -10.02 4.71 3.42
CA ALA A 105 -10.76 5.58 4.33
C ALA A 105 -12.13 4.97 4.62
N HIS A 106 -12.78 4.45 3.60
CA HIS A 106 -14.08 3.80 3.77
C HIS A 106 -13.93 2.54 4.64
N ASP A 107 -12.96 1.71 4.36
CA ASP A 107 -12.75 0.47 5.10
C ASP A 107 -12.38 0.75 6.55
N ILE A 108 -11.57 1.77 6.81
CA ILE A 108 -11.22 2.15 8.16
C ILE A 108 -12.45 2.64 8.92
N ALA A 109 -13.29 3.45 8.27
CA ALA A 109 -14.51 3.94 8.91
C ALA A 109 -15.45 2.78 9.23
N MET A 110 -15.58 1.82 8.33
CA MET A 110 -16.42 0.64 8.57
C MET A 110 -15.82 -0.21 9.69
N TYR A 111 -14.51 -0.37 9.72
CA TYR A 111 -13.85 -1.12 10.77
C TYR A 111 -14.08 -0.43 12.12
N ALA A 112 -13.97 0.88 12.17
CA ALA A 112 -14.22 1.62 13.40
C ALA A 112 -15.65 1.41 13.91
N ALA A 113 -16.60 1.28 13.00
CA ALA A 113 -18.00 1.12 13.37
C ALA A 113 -18.38 -0.32 13.67
N THR A 114 -17.79 -1.30 13.00
CA THR A 114 -18.25 -2.68 13.05
C THR A 114 -17.22 -3.67 13.59
N SER A 115 -15.97 -3.24 13.76
CA SER A 115 -14.84 -4.09 14.14
C SER A 115 -14.58 -5.18 13.11
N THR A 116 -14.99 -4.96 11.86
CA THR A 116 -14.84 -5.95 10.79
C THR A 116 -14.07 -5.33 9.63
N LEU A 117 -13.05 -6.03 9.18
CA LEU A 117 -12.27 -5.66 8.00
C LEU A 117 -12.70 -6.55 6.84
N PRO A 118 -12.52 -6.07 5.60
CA PRO A 118 -12.80 -6.92 4.45
C PRO A 118 -11.93 -8.16 4.44
N PRO A 119 -12.40 -9.25 3.82
CA PRO A 119 -11.58 -10.44 3.71
C PRO A 119 -10.38 -10.22 2.78
N VAL A 120 -9.28 -10.89 3.07
CA VAL A 120 -8.08 -10.84 2.24
C VAL A 120 -8.10 -12.06 1.32
N ASP A 121 -7.73 -11.85 0.06
CA ASP A 121 -7.57 -12.95 -0.87
C ASP A 121 -6.30 -13.72 -0.51
N ARG A 122 -6.47 -14.79 0.23
CA ARG A 122 -5.34 -15.53 0.77
C ARG A 122 -4.49 -16.20 -0.30
N THR A 123 -5.12 -16.61 -1.38
CA THR A 123 -4.40 -17.25 -2.48
C THR A 123 -3.43 -16.26 -3.13
N ARG A 124 -3.93 -15.08 -3.47
CA ARG A 124 -3.08 -14.06 -4.07
C ARG A 124 -2.00 -13.61 -3.10
N LEU A 125 -2.35 -13.44 -1.84
CA LEU A 125 -1.40 -13.02 -0.84
C LEU A 125 -0.29 -14.07 -0.68
N HIS A 126 -0.66 -15.34 -0.68
CA HIS A 126 0.34 -16.42 -0.56
C HIS A 126 1.33 -16.39 -1.72
N VAL A 127 0.83 -16.22 -2.94
CA VAL A 127 1.70 -16.15 -4.11
C VAL A 127 2.61 -14.94 -4.03
N ALA A 128 2.06 -13.80 -3.64
CA ALA A 128 2.83 -12.56 -3.52
C ALA A 128 3.93 -12.69 -2.47
N ARG A 129 3.62 -13.32 -1.33
CA ARG A 129 4.60 -13.54 -0.28
C ARG A 129 5.71 -14.47 -0.71
N ALA A 130 5.36 -15.52 -1.42
CA ALA A 130 6.35 -16.46 -1.91
C ALA A 130 7.31 -15.79 -2.88
N ALA A 131 6.78 -14.96 -3.77
CA ALA A 131 7.61 -14.22 -4.71
C ALA A 131 8.54 -13.25 -3.98
N ALA A 132 8.03 -12.58 -2.96
CA ALA A 132 8.85 -11.65 -2.19
C ALA A 132 9.98 -12.39 -1.47
N ARG A 133 9.69 -13.55 -0.93
CA ARG A 133 10.72 -14.35 -0.25
C ARG A 133 11.78 -14.84 -1.22
N ASN A 134 11.39 -15.19 -2.41
CA ASN A 134 12.34 -15.68 -3.40
C ASN A 134 13.29 -14.57 -3.85
N LEU A 135 12.79 -13.35 -3.92
CA LEU A 135 13.63 -12.23 -4.30
C LEU A 135 14.56 -11.79 -3.18
N SER A 136 14.08 -11.91 -1.96
CA SER A 136 14.80 -11.43 -0.82
C SER A 136 16.19 -12.02 -0.64
N PRO A 137 16.36 -13.33 -0.69
CA PRO A 137 17.67 -13.91 -0.55
C PRO A 137 18.63 -13.48 -1.64
N LEU A 138 18.13 -13.33 -2.85
CA LEU A 138 18.99 -12.89 -3.93
C LEU A 138 19.43 -11.47 -3.70
N ALA A 139 18.52 -10.63 -3.25
CA ALA A 139 18.85 -9.25 -3.04
C ALA A 139 19.80 -9.06 -1.88
N SER A 140 19.62 -9.80 -0.82
CA SER A 140 20.44 -9.60 0.34
C SER A 140 21.65 -10.49 0.37
N GLY A 141 21.66 -11.52 -0.39
CA GLY A 141 22.68 -12.50 -0.31
C GLY A 141 23.96 -12.01 -0.89
N HIS A 142 24.24 -12.27 -2.03
CA HIS A 142 25.48 -12.00 -2.53
C HIS A 142 25.51 -10.93 -3.50
N PRO A 143 24.49 -10.65 -4.15
CA PRO A 143 24.61 -9.61 -5.15
C PRO A 143 24.94 -8.29 -4.52
N ALA A 144 24.48 -8.09 -3.37
CA ALA A 144 24.71 -6.82 -2.75
C ALA A 144 26.17 -6.56 -2.56
N LYS A 145 26.93 -7.57 -2.32
CA LYS A 145 28.28 -7.37 -2.11
C LYS A 145 29.01 -6.81 -3.27
N PRO A 146 28.87 -7.35 -4.42
CA PRO A 146 29.55 -6.77 -5.57
C PRO A 146 29.16 -5.35 -5.80
N LEU A 147 27.91 -5.06 -5.61
CA LEU A 147 27.46 -3.72 -5.83
C LEU A 147 28.07 -2.75 -4.85
N GLN A 148 28.22 -3.20 -3.66
CA GLN A 148 28.79 -2.34 -2.69
C GLN A 148 30.21 -2.03 -2.99
N ASP A 149 30.88 -2.95 -3.51
CA ASP A 149 32.21 -2.71 -3.84
C ASP A 149 32.40 -1.62 -4.76
N GLU A 150 31.45 -1.42 -5.53
CA GLU A 150 31.58 -0.44 -6.40
C GLU A 150 31.27 0.80 -5.94
N PRO A 151 31.31 1.21 -5.19
CA PRO A 151 30.92 2.36 -4.84
C PRO A 151 31.65 3.37 -4.91
N PRO A 152 31.79 3.42 -5.01
CA PRO A 152 31.89 4.33 -5.02
C PRO A 152 31.75 5.00 -5.97
N ARG A 153 31.67 5.04 -6.32
CA ARG A 153 31.50 5.68 -7.09
C ARG A 153 31.21 6.69 -6.99
N SER A 154 31.40 6.73 -6.38
CA SER A 154 31.14 7.55 -6.38
C SER A 154 31.33 8.45 -6.34
N PRO A 155 31.57 8.75 -6.24
CA PRO A 155 31.54 9.53 -6.17
C PRO A 155 31.59 10.38 -6.53
N HIS A 156 31.62 10.52 -6.50
CA HIS A 156 31.56 11.25 -6.86
C HIS A 156 31.70 12.08 -6.93
N VAL A 157 31.81 12.04 -6.72
CA VAL A 157 32.01 12.66 -6.69
C VAL A 157 32.03 13.50 -7.13
N TRP A 158 31.99 14.04 -7.13
CA TRP A 158 31.94 14.93 -7.38
C TRP A 158 32.11 15.74 -7.05
#